data_66dcbfe5d696869379417e5d34c87eac
#
_entry.id   66dcbfe5d696869379417e5d34c87eac
#
_cell.length_a   1.000
_cell.length_b   1.000
_cell.length_c   1.000
_cell.angle_alpha   90.00
_cell.angle_beta   90.00
_cell.angle_gamma   90.00
#
_symmetry.space_group_name_H-M   'P 1'
#
loop_
_entity.id
_entity.type
_entity.pdbx_description
1 polymer ?
#
loop_
_entity_poly.entity_id
_entity_poly.type
_entity_poly.pdbx_seq_one_letter_code
_entity_poly.pdbx_strand_id
1 'polypeptide(L)'
;DILSGLVGSEMCIRDRVCTFPGWEAFRDESTVYTGSWTVGGPGGIKSPFTGKKTIRLVDLMHHRGGLVPDPQYPNATVAGELYLQNLDDISNRTDVIDRICRTPLMYAPHTERAYSDVDYMILGLIVEQVVGKRLDEYLQEGVYRRLGLERTGFRPLDIRTPPDLIAATELNGNTRDGNVGFGTRPDGSPVFIRTQTIRGQVQDEKAFYTMSGVSGHAGLFSTADDLGVLLQLMSNEGMYQGREYFPADVQRRFLTPDGDSATYGLGWRTNGYYYFHGGPSKAAFGHTGWTGTITMVDPIRDIQIVLLTNMRHSPVVEPPNEFAAGAFPLAHYVGLISRVYSALAEDGRVTDVDAPLPERAASSPTSSHRFRVVPRRRSSR
;
A
#
# COMPACT_ATOMS: atom_id res chain seq x y z
N ASP A 1 -20.49 -1.29 8.09
CA ASP A 1 -21.62 -1.10 7.13
C ASP A 1 -21.19 -0.65 5.72
N ILE A 2 -20.00 -0.07 5.54
CA ILE A 2 -19.50 0.28 4.18
C ILE A 2 -19.25 -0.98 3.35
N LEU A 3 -18.79 -2.08 3.97
CA LEU A 3 -18.53 -3.34 3.29
C LEU A 3 -19.79 -4.20 3.11
N SER A 4 -20.78 -4.11 3.99
CA SER A 4 -22.06 -4.82 3.86
C SER A 4 -22.98 -4.23 2.78
N GLY A 5 -22.87 -2.93 2.49
CA GLY A 5 -23.56 -2.27 1.36
C GLY A 5 -22.99 -2.65 -0.01
N LEU A 6 -21.87 -3.35 -0.07
CA LEU A 6 -21.19 -3.76 -1.30
C LEU A 6 -21.59 -5.16 -1.81
N VAL A 7 -22.64 -5.81 -1.28
CA VAL A 7 -23.07 -7.17 -1.64
C VAL A 7 -24.48 -7.15 -2.26
N GLY A 8 -24.58 -7.04 -3.59
CA GLY A 8 -25.85 -7.21 -4.30
C GLY A 8 -25.79 -6.82 -5.79
N SER A 9 -26.67 -7.38 -6.62
CA SER A 9 -26.70 -7.22 -8.08
C SER A 9 -26.95 -5.79 -8.60
N GLU A 10 -27.41 -4.87 -7.74
CA GLU A 10 -27.54 -3.44 -8.08
C GLU A 10 -26.18 -2.68 -7.97
N MET A 11 -25.14 -3.34 -7.52
CA MET A 11 -23.80 -2.77 -7.30
C MET A 11 -23.05 -2.37 -8.56
N CYS A 12 -23.33 -2.98 -9.70
CA CYS A 12 -22.58 -2.72 -10.93
C CYS A 12 -22.69 -1.29 -11.48
N ILE A 13 -23.57 -0.46 -10.95
CA ILE A 13 -23.68 0.95 -11.33
C ILE A 13 -23.16 1.87 -10.22
N ARG A 14 -23.34 1.49 -8.95
CA ARG A 14 -22.98 2.32 -7.79
C ARG A 14 -21.53 2.21 -7.37
N ASP A 15 -20.76 1.26 -7.89
CA ASP A 15 -19.35 1.05 -7.57
C ASP A 15 -18.38 1.76 -8.53
N ARG A 16 -18.89 2.48 -9.53
CA ARG A 16 -18.06 3.27 -10.45
C ARG A 16 -17.53 4.51 -9.75
N VAL A 17 -16.26 4.82 -9.96
CA VAL A 17 -15.62 6.00 -9.36
C VAL A 17 -16.42 7.27 -9.58
N CYS A 18 -16.87 7.53 -10.81
CA CYS A 18 -17.61 8.75 -11.17
C CYS A 18 -19.01 8.87 -10.54
N THR A 19 -19.49 7.88 -9.79
CA THR A 19 -20.78 7.94 -9.08
C THR A 19 -20.64 8.35 -7.61
N PHE A 20 -19.42 8.44 -7.09
CA PHE A 20 -19.18 8.93 -5.75
C PHE A 20 -19.21 10.47 -5.70
N PRO A 21 -19.69 11.06 -4.60
CA PRO A 21 -19.72 12.52 -4.44
C PRO A 21 -18.32 13.11 -4.64
N GLY A 22 -18.19 14.17 -5.42
CA GLY A 22 -16.92 14.84 -5.73
C GLY A 22 -16.13 14.20 -6.87
N TRP A 23 -16.55 13.03 -7.39
CA TRP A 23 -15.88 12.32 -8.49
C TRP A 23 -16.65 12.41 -9.83
N GLU A 24 -17.64 13.27 -9.92
CA GLU A 24 -18.47 13.41 -11.14
C GLU A 24 -17.65 13.80 -12.37
N ALA A 25 -16.52 14.50 -12.14
CA ALA A 25 -15.56 14.88 -13.19
C ALA A 25 -14.60 13.74 -13.59
N PHE A 26 -14.65 12.56 -12.98
CA PHE A 26 -13.84 11.42 -13.37
C PHE A 26 -14.36 10.78 -14.67
N ARG A 27 -14.13 11.48 -15.77
CA ARG A 27 -14.61 11.18 -17.13
C ARG A 27 -13.57 11.53 -18.16
N ASP A 28 -13.75 11.01 -19.38
CA ASP A 28 -12.83 11.27 -20.48
C ASP A 28 -12.82 12.74 -20.90
N GLU A 29 -13.98 13.40 -20.81
CA GLU A 29 -14.15 14.81 -21.17
C GLU A 29 -13.35 15.77 -20.28
N SER A 30 -13.02 15.36 -19.07
CA SER A 30 -12.21 16.14 -18.12
C SER A 30 -10.70 15.92 -18.30
N THR A 31 -10.30 14.99 -19.17
CA THR A 31 -8.90 14.60 -19.35
C THR A 31 -8.09 15.65 -20.10
N VAL A 32 -6.90 15.94 -19.61
CA VAL A 32 -5.95 16.89 -20.22
C VAL A 32 -4.69 16.15 -20.66
N TYR A 33 -4.35 16.25 -21.93
CA TYR A 33 -3.22 15.54 -22.54
C TYR A 33 -1.97 16.43 -22.66
N THR A 34 -1.70 17.27 -21.68
CA THR A 34 -0.53 18.14 -21.64
C THR A 34 0.43 17.71 -20.54
N GLY A 35 1.73 17.79 -20.83
CA GLY A 35 2.78 17.48 -19.86
C GLY A 35 3.18 15.98 -19.82
N SER A 36 4.05 15.62 -18.87
CA SER A 36 4.49 14.25 -18.62
C SER A 36 3.72 13.67 -17.45
N TRP A 37 3.03 12.57 -17.68
CA TRP A 37 2.24 11.86 -16.68
C TRP A 37 2.95 10.64 -16.10
N THR A 38 4.15 10.31 -16.60
CA THR A 38 4.96 9.16 -16.15
C THR A 38 6.24 9.64 -15.47
N VAL A 39 6.79 8.80 -14.60
CA VAL A 39 8.10 9.04 -13.98
C VAL A 39 9.16 9.19 -15.07
N GLY A 40 9.99 10.21 -14.93
CA GLY A 40 11.25 10.30 -15.68
C GLY A 40 11.20 10.95 -17.04
N GLY A 41 10.16 11.69 -17.42
CA GLY A 41 10.37 12.51 -18.59
C GLY A 41 9.19 12.94 -19.46
N PRO A 42 9.50 13.79 -20.44
CA PRO A 42 8.56 14.28 -21.44
C PRO A 42 8.24 13.18 -22.45
N GLY A 43 7.61 12.13 -22.00
CA GLY A 43 7.17 11.04 -22.84
C GLY A 43 5.69 10.82 -22.74
N GLY A 44 4.93 11.91 -22.64
CA GLY A 44 3.49 11.87 -22.38
C GLY A 44 2.77 10.77 -23.12
N ILE A 45 1.62 10.40 -22.64
CA ILE A 45 0.76 9.37 -23.23
C ILE A 45 0.55 9.72 -24.71
N LYS A 46 1.04 8.88 -25.60
CA LYS A 46 1.05 9.14 -27.03
C LYS A 46 -0.32 9.02 -27.68
N SER A 47 -1.23 8.29 -27.05
CA SER A 47 -2.56 8.02 -27.57
C SER A 47 -3.59 8.14 -26.45
N PRO A 48 -4.66 8.92 -26.62
CA PRO A 48 -5.70 9.06 -25.61
C PRO A 48 -6.53 7.79 -25.54
N PHE A 49 -6.50 7.12 -24.42
CA PHE A 49 -7.44 6.06 -24.09
C PHE A 49 -8.67 6.66 -23.40
N THR A 50 -9.82 6.04 -23.60
CA THR A 50 -11.10 6.45 -23.04
C THR A 50 -11.70 5.35 -22.19
N GLY A 51 -12.74 5.68 -21.40
CA GLY A 51 -13.45 4.71 -20.58
C GLY A 51 -13.41 4.99 -19.08
N LYS A 52 -12.90 6.14 -18.63
CA LYS A 52 -12.82 6.49 -17.19
C LYS A 52 -14.14 6.25 -16.45
N LYS A 53 -15.27 6.62 -17.04
CA LYS A 53 -16.60 6.43 -16.43
C LYS A 53 -17.02 4.97 -16.23
N THR A 54 -16.28 4.02 -16.79
CA THR A 54 -16.54 2.58 -16.60
C THR A 54 -15.74 1.98 -15.45
N ILE A 55 -14.74 2.69 -14.95
CA ILE A 55 -13.83 2.21 -13.90
C ILE A 55 -14.58 2.06 -12.58
N ARG A 56 -14.53 0.87 -12.01
CA ARG A 56 -15.13 0.48 -10.73
C ARG A 56 -14.07 0.40 -9.63
N LEU A 57 -14.50 0.40 -8.36
CA LEU A 57 -13.59 0.21 -7.22
C LEU A 57 -12.79 -1.10 -7.33
N VAL A 58 -13.42 -2.18 -7.79
CA VAL A 58 -12.74 -3.47 -7.98
C VAL A 58 -11.62 -3.39 -9.03
N ASP A 59 -11.79 -2.58 -10.06
CA ASP A 59 -10.77 -2.39 -11.10
C ASP A 59 -9.54 -1.67 -10.54
N LEU A 60 -9.75 -0.68 -9.66
CA LEU A 60 -8.67 -0.01 -8.94
C LEU A 60 -7.94 -0.97 -7.99
N MET A 61 -8.68 -1.77 -7.21
CA MET A 61 -8.08 -2.74 -6.29
C MET A 61 -7.23 -3.79 -7.01
N HIS A 62 -7.53 -4.09 -8.27
CA HIS A 62 -6.78 -5.02 -9.11
C HIS A 62 -5.76 -4.34 -10.03
N HIS A 63 -5.58 -3.00 -9.96
CA HIS A 63 -4.73 -2.23 -10.87
C HIS A 63 -5.08 -2.40 -12.36
N ARG A 64 -6.38 -2.41 -12.67
CA ARG A 64 -6.93 -2.55 -14.03
C ARG A 64 -7.68 -1.30 -14.50
N GLY A 65 -7.56 -0.20 -13.76
CA GLY A 65 -8.18 1.08 -14.09
C GLY A 65 -7.58 1.77 -15.32
N GLY A 66 -6.39 1.37 -15.76
CA GLY A 66 -5.70 2.03 -16.85
C GLY A 66 -4.98 3.32 -16.46
N LEU A 67 -4.89 3.62 -15.16
CA LEU A 67 -4.25 4.83 -14.67
C LEU A 67 -2.71 4.74 -14.75
N VAL A 68 -2.09 5.90 -14.85
CA VAL A 68 -0.63 6.04 -14.87
C VAL A 68 -0.03 5.49 -13.57
N PRO A 69 1.01 4.66 -13.61
CA PRO A 69 1.60 4.03 -12.42
C PRO A 69 2.04 5.03 -11.35
N ASP A 70 2.85 6.02 -11.73
CA ASP A 70 3.48 6.96 -10.82
C ASP A 70 3.58 8.38 -11.41
N PRO A 71 2.46 9.11 -11.52
CA PRO A 71 2.49 10.47 -12.03
C PRO A 71 3.17 11.42 -11.04
N GLN A 72 4.03 12.28 -11.56
CA GLN A 72 4.77 13.25 -10.75
C GLN A 72 3.90 14.50 -10.47
N TYR A 73 2.85 14.34 -9.70
CA TYR A 73 1.94 15.43 -9.35
C TYR A 73 2.60 16.66 -8.71
N PRO A 74 3.65 16.51 -7.88
CA PRO A 74 4.36 17.69 -7.35
C PRO A 74 5.21 18.44 -8.38
N ASN A 75 5.42 17.88 -9.59
CA ASN A 75 6.31 18.47 -10.58
C ASN A 75 5.65 19.64 -11.31
N ALA A 76 6.27 20.80 -11.27
CA ALA A 76 5.76 22.02 -11.89
C ALA A 76 5.62 21.95 -13.42
N THR A 77 6.35 21.05 -14.08
CA THR A 77 6.31 20.89 -15.54
C THR A 77 5.24 19.92 -16.02
N VAL A 78 4.59 19.20 -15.10
CA VAL A 78 3.53 18.23 -15.37
C VAL A 78 2.19 18.87 -15.07
N ALA A 79 1.41 19.26 -16.04
CA ALA A 79 0.01 19.70 -15.91
C ALA A 79 -0.33 20.56 -14.66
N GLY A 80 0.63 21.27 -14.12
CA GLY A 80 0.53 22.09 -12.91
C GLY A 80 0.93 21.37 -11.64
N GLU A 81 1.47 22.12 -10.73
CA GLU A 81 2.00 21.68 -9.46
C GLU A 81 0.89 21.38 -8.44
N LEU A 82 0.89 20.17 -7.87
CA LEU A 82 0.10 19.83 -6.69
C LEU A 82 1.01 19.82 -5.45
N TYR A 83 1.60 20.94 -5.14
CA TYR A 83 2.49 21.08 -4.01
C TYR A 83 1.72 21.62 -2.80
N LEU A 84 0.94 20.78 -2.15
CA LEU A 84 -0.03 21.13 -1.12
C LEU A 84 0.46 20.64 0.25
N GLN A 85 1.33 21.40 0.89
CA GLN A 85 1.91 21.01 2.18
C GLN A 85 1.12 21.44 3.41
N ASN A 86 -0.11 21.86 3.30
CA ASN A 86 -0.91 22.11 4.47
C ASN A 86 -1.43 20.79 5.05
N LEU A 87 -0.73 20.31 6.09
CA LEU A 87 -1.02 19.01 6.69
C LEU A 87 -2.37 18.96 7.44
N ASP A 88 -2.91 20.12 7.79
CA ASP A 88 -4.16 20.20 8.56
C ASP A 88 -5.37 20.52 7.71
N ASP A 89 -5.15 20.91 6.47
CA ASP A 89 -6.20 21.31 5.56
C ASP A 89 -6.60 20.16 4.62
N ILE A 90 -7.74 19.54 4.91
CA ILE A 90 -8.32 18.53 4.04
C ILE A 90 -8.96 19.13 2.77
N SER A 91 -9.09 20.47 2.66
CA SER A 91 -9.59 21.13 1.46
C SER A 91 -8.73 20.86 0.22
N ASN A 92 -7.46 20.56 0.40
CA ASN A 92 -6.56 20.14 -0.67
C ASN A 92 -7.04 18.87 -1.40
N ARG A 93 -7.92 18.08 -0.78
CA ARG A 93 -8.49 16.86 -1.40
C ARG A 93 -9.25 17.19 -2.69
N THR A 94 -9.94 18.31 -2.74
CA THR A 94 -10.65 18.77 -3.95
C THR A 94 -9.67 19.00 -5.10
N ASP A 95 -8.54 19.65 -4.86
CA ASP A 95 -7.52 19.90 -5.88
C ASP A 95 -6.86 18.61 -6.36
N VAL A 96 -6.63 17.67 -5.44
CA VAL A 96 -6.09 16.35 -5.79
C VAL A 96 -7.07 15.56 -6.65
N ILE A 97 -8.35 15.55 -6.28
CA ILE A 97 -9.41 14.88 -7.05
C ILE A 97 -9.50 15.48 -8.46
N ASP A 98 -9.53 16.81 -8.58
CA ASP A 98 -9.55 17.50 -9.88
C ASP A 98 -8.35 17.09 -10.75
N ARG A 99 -7.15 17.03 -10.14
CA ARG A 99 -5.94 16.63 -10.84
C ARG A 99 -6.00 15.16 -11.29
N ILE A 100 -6.48 14.26 -10.45
CA ILE A 100 -6.68 12.86 -10.82
C ILE A 100 -7.71 12.75 -11.95
N CYS A 101 -8.81 13.50 -11.88
CA CYS A 101 -9.80 13.54 -12.94
C CYS A 101 -9.23 13.98 -14.30
N ARG A 102 -8.23 14.85 -14.31
CA ARG A 102 -7.53 15.31 -15.52
C ARG A 102 -6.46 14.37 -16.03
N THR A 103 -5.98 13.44 -15.21
CA THR A 103 -4.90 12.50 -15.57
C THR A 103 -5.37 11.56 -16.68
N PRO A 104 -4.64 11.43 -17.80
CA PRO A 104 -5.00 10.52 -18.88
C PRO A 104 -4.81 9.05 -18.49
N LEU A 105 -5.48 8.16 -19.21
CA LEU A 105 -5.26 6.72 -19.10
C LEU A 105 -4.07 6.30 -19.95
N MET A 106 -3.28 5.34 -19.48
CA MET A 106 -2.19 4.70 -20.22
C MET A 106 -2.69 3.62 -21.19
N TYR A 107 -3.79 2.95 -20.82
CA TYR A 107 -4.46 1.91 -21.61
C TYR A 107 -5.95 1.94 -21.30
N ALA A 108 -6.75 1.26 -22.12
CA ALA A 108 -8.19 1.18 -21.89
C ALA A 108 -8.48 0.39 -20.59
N PRO A 109 -9.40 0.82 -19.73
CA PRO A 109 -9.79 0.08 -18.55
C PRO A 109 -10.10 -1.38 -18.85
N HIS A 110 -9.78 -2.28 -17.94
CA HIS A 110 -10.00 -3.74 -18.02
C HIS A 110 -9.16 -4.50 -19.04
N THR A 111 -8.33 -3.84 -19.87
CA THR A 111 -7.54 -4.53 -20.93
C THR A 111 -6.19 -5.01 -20.45
N GLU A 112 -5.59 -4.28 -19.52
CA GLU A 112 -4.25 -4.58 -18.99
C GLU A 112 -4.24 -4.42 -17.48
N ARG A 113 -3.11 -4.80 -16.85
CA ARG A 113 -2.84 -4.58 -15.42
C ARG A 113 -1.49 -3.88 -15.28
N ALA A 114 -1.49 -2.67 -14.71
CA ALA A 114 -0.29 -1.97 -14.32
C ALA A 114 -0.45 -1.43 -12.90
N TYR A 115 0.47 -1.76 -12.02
CA TYR A 115 0.49 -1.25 -10.66
C TYR A 115 0.49 0.28 -10.68
N SER A 116 -0.50 0.90 -10.04
CA SER A 116 -0.66 2.35 -10.01
C SER A 116 -0.95 2.83 -8.59
N ASP A 117 -0.17 3.79 -8.13
CA ASP A 117 -0.40 4.49 -6.87
C ASP A 117 -1.71 5.27 -6.90
N VAL A 118 -2.08 5.80 -8.09
CA VAL A 118 -3.31 6.58 -8.26
C VAL A 118 -4.55 5.75 -7.95
N ASP A 119 -4.55 4.46 -8.25
CA ASP A 119 -5.66 3.57 -7.92
C ASP A 119 -5.98 3.63 -6.42
N TYR A 120 -4.96 3.55 -5.58
CA TYR A 120 -5.12 3.58 -4.12
C TYR A 120 -5.24 4.99 -3.55
N MET A 121 -4.73 6.03 -4.23
CA MET A 121 -5.09 7.41 -3.91
C MET A 121 -6.59 7.62 -4.04
N ILE A 122 -7.20 7.18 -5.15
CA ILE A 122 -8.66 7.27 -5.38
C ILE A 122 -9.42 6.51 -4.30
N LEU A 123 -9.03 5.27 -4.00
CA LEU A 123 -9.70 4.45 -2.98
C LEU A 123 -9.67 5.14 -1.62
N GLY A 124 -8.52 5.67 -1.20
CA GLY A 124 -8.39 6.41 0.06
C GLY A 124 -9.27 7.66 0.11
N LEU A 125 -9.28 8.45 -0.97
CA LEU A 125 -10.10 9.66 -1.08
C LEU A 125 -11.60 9.35 -1.08
N ILE A 126 -12.03 8.25 -1.71
CA ILE A 126 -13.43 7.81 -1.66
C ILE A 126 -13.81 7.41 -0.24
N VAL A 127 -12.94 6.70 0.50
CA VAL A 127 -13.18 6.40 1.91
C VAL A 127 -13.37 7.68 2.71
N GLU A 128 -12.48 8.67 2.57
CA GLU A 128 -12.60 9.96 3.26
C GLU A 128 -13.95 10.64 3.00
N GLN A 129 -14.40 10.65 1.74
CA GLN A 129 -15.69 11.27 1.36
C GLN A 129 -16.89 10.52 1.92
N VAL A 130 -16.87 9.19 1.87
CA VAL A 130 -17.97 8.37 2.36
C VAL A 130 -18.13 8.47 3.87
N VAL A 131 -17.00 8.50 4.60
CA VAL A 131 -17.02 8.56 6.07
C VAL A 131 -17.04 9.98 6.63
N GLY A 132 -16.77 11.00 5.80
CA GLY A 132 -16.71 12.41 6.20
C GLY A 132 -15.55 12.72 7.17
N LYS A 133 -14.49 11.92 7.13
CA LYS A 133 -13.27 12.06 7.97
C LYS A 133 -12.04 11.76 7.15
N ARG A 134 -10.90 12.34 7.54
CA ARG A 134 -9.61 11.99 6.94
C ARG A 134 -9.26 10.53 7.25
N LEU A 135 -8.57 9.86 6.33
CA LEU A 135 -8.28 8.42 6.38
C LEU A 135 -7.56 8.01 7.67
N ASP A 136 -6.58 8.80 8.12
CA ASP A 136 -5.84 8.53 9.36
C ASP A 136 -6.72 8.60 10.61
N GLU A 137 -7.62 9.57 10.69
CA GLU A 137 -8.58 9.72 11.80
C GLU A 137 -9.57 8.54 11.82
N TYR A 138 -10.12 8.21 10.65
CA TYR A 138 -11.06 7.09 10.51
C TYR A 138 -10.43 5.76 10.91
N LEU A 139 -9.21 5.46 10.44
CA LEU A 139 -8.51 4.22 10.76
C LEU A 139 -8.07 4.18 12.22
N GLN A 140 -7.60 5.31 12.76
CA GLN A 140 -7.20 5.39 14.16
C GLN A 140 -8.36 5.10 15.11
N GLU A 141 -9.53 5.67 14.87
CA GLU A 141 -10.71 5.48 15.71
C GLU A 141 -11.41 4.13 15.47
N GLY A 142 -11.55 3.77 14.19
CA GLY A 142 -12.35 2.63 13.76
C GLY A 142 -11.62 1.28 13.87
N VAL A 143 -10.31 1.29 13.67
CA VAL A 143 -9.51 0.05 13.54
C VAL A 143 -8.40 0.00 14.57
N TYR A 144 -7.43 0.92 14.53
CA TYR A 144 -6.18 0.76 15.28
C TYR A 144 -6.41 0.80 16.79
N ARG A 145 -7.13 1.79 17.30
CA ARG A 145 -7.45 1.87 18.73
C ARG A 145 -8.25 0.66 19.22
N ARG A 146 -9.16 0.15 18.40
CA ARG A 146 -9.99 -1.00 18.78
C ARG A 146 -9.19 -2.30 18.83
N LEU A 147 -8.12 -2.41 18.05
CA LEU A 147 -7.18 -3.53 18.04
C LEU A 147 -6.04 -3.36 19.06
N GLY A 148 -5.95 -2.20 19.73
CA GLY A 148 -4.86 -1.88 20.65
C GLY A 148 -3.53 -1.58 19.95
N LEU A 149 -3.56 -1.11 18.70
CA LEU A 149 -2.37 -0.76 17.94
C LEU A 149 -1.92 0.65 18.31
N GLU A 150 -0.99 0.75 19.24
CA GLU A 150 -0.57 2.03 19.81
C GLU A 150 0.44 2.78 18.92
N ARG A 151 1.14 2.06 18.05
CA ARG A 151 2.22 2.60 17.22
C ARG A 151 1.97 2.44 15.73
N THR A 152 0.73 2.20 15.35
CA THR A 152 0.28 2.15 13.96
C THR A 152 -0.51 3.39 13.62
N GLY A 153 -0.13 4.08 12.55
CA GLY A 153 -0.82 5.28 12.09
C GLY A 153 -0.03 6.06 11.06
N PHE A 154 -0.63 7.13 10.60
CA PHE A 154 0.02 8.10 9.73
C PHE A 154 0.71 9.19 10.57
N ARG A 155 1.68 9.90 9.99
CA ARG A 155 2.30 11.09 10.56
C ARG A 155 2.74 10.92 12.03
N PRO A 156 3.63 9.97 12.33
CA PRO A 156 3.98 9.59 13.71
C PRO A 156 4.58 10.72 14.53
N LEU A 157 5.16 11.75 13.91
CA LEU A 157 5.69 12.92 14.61
C LEU A 157 4.58 13.80 15.22
N ASP A 158 3.40 13.85 14.59
CA ASP A 158 2.26 14.63 15.06
C ASP A 158 1.61 13.99 16.28
N ILE A 159 1.65 12.67 16.36
CA ILE A 159 1.20 11.91 17.53
C ILE A 159 2.30 11.73 18.58
N ARG A 160 3.35 12.54 18.50
CA ARG A 160 4.47 12.61 19.44
C ARG A 160 5.28 11.33 19.60
N THR A 161 5.36 10.50 18.57
CA THR A 161 6.34 9.41 18.58
C THR A 161 7.74 10.02 18.52
N PRO A 162 8.62 9.69 19.48
CA PRO A 162 9.99 10.21 19.48
C PRO A 162 10.73 9.84 18.18
N PRO A 163 11.40 10.81 17.53
CA PRO A 163 12.07 10.54 16.25
C PRO A 163 13.13 9.44 16.30
N ASP A 164 13.78 9.24 17.43
CA ASP A 164 14.79 8.20 17.65
C ASP A 164 14.20 6.77 17.68
N LEU A 165 12.89 6.66 17.88
CA LEU A 165 12.16 5.39 17.79
C LEU A 165 11.66 5.09 16.37
N ILE A 166 11.86 6.00 15.42
CA ILE A 166 11.40 5.84 14.03
C ILE A 166 12.59 5.57 13.12
N ALA A 167 12.53 4.50 12.34
CA ALA A 167 13.55 4.20 11.36
C ALA A 167 13.63 5.30 10.27
N ALA A 168 14.83 5.69 9.88
CA ALA A 168 15.03 6.51 8.70
C ALA A 168 14.75 5.69 7.44
N THR A 169 14.16 6.32 6.41
CA THR A 169 13.71 5.61 5.21
C THR A 169 14.53 5.92 3.97
N GLU A 170 14.93 7.15 3.75
CA GLU A 170 15.74 7.56 2.59
C GLU A 170 16.88 8.45 3.06
N LEU A 171 18.10 8.17 2.57
CA LEU A 171 19.33 8.80 3.10
C LEU A 171 19.40 10.29 2.72
N ASN A 172 19.20 10.62 1.46
CA ASN A 172 19.35 11.97 0.90
C ASN A 172 18.00 12.52 0.38
N GLY A 173 16.95 12.25 1.11
CA GLY A 173 15.61 12.70 0.78
C GLY A 173 15.09 12.19 -0.55
N ASN A 174 14.07 12.84 -1.06
CA ASN A 174 13.46 12.45 -2.34
C ASN A 174 14.28 12.83 -3.57
N THR A 175 15.40 13.51 -3.39
CA THR A 175 16.31 13.82 -4.52
C THR A 175 17.02 12.58 -5.07
N ARG A 176 17.10 11.49 -4.28
CA ARG A 176 17.84 10.28 -4.64
C ARG A 176 19.22 10.60 -5.17
N ASP A 177 20.01 11.24 -4.31
CA ASP A 177 21.37 11.73 -4.61
C ASP A 177 21.44 12.75 -5.77
N GLY A 178 20.40 13.59 -5.91
CA GLY A 178 20.31 14.61 -6.96
C GLY A 178 19.76 14.13 -8.30
N ASN A 179 19.30 12.87 -8.39
CA ASN A 179 18.78 12.30 -9.63
C ASN A 179 17.28 12.61 -9.88
N VAL A 180 16.58 13.15 -8.88
CA VAL A 180 15.14 13.48 -8.96
C VAL A 180 14.93 14.95 -8.60
N GLY A 181 14.10 15.64 -9.38
CA GLY A 181 13.66 16.99 -9.16
C GLY A 181 12.23 17.21 -9.66
N PHE A 182 11.56 18.25 -9.16
CA PHE A 182 10.18 18.58 -9.51
C PHE A 182 10.04 19.75 -10.47
N GLY A 183 11.12 20.04 -11.23
CA GLY A 183 11.12 21.10 -12.22
C GLY A 183 11.20 22.50 -11.64
N THR A 184 10.88 23.48 -12.47
CA THR A 184 10.99 24.91 -12.19
C THR A 184 9.64 25.58 -12.46
N ARG A 185 9.23 26.45 -11.55
CA ARG A 185 8.01 27.27 -11.70
C ARG A 185 8.16 28.32 -12.81
N PRO A 186 7.06 28.89 -13.29
CA PRO A 186 7.11 29.94 -14.32
C PRO A 186 7.95 31.18 -13.95
N ASP A 187 8.08 31.46 -12.66
CA ASP A 187 8.92 32.57 -12.15
C ASP A 187 10.42 32.23 -12.06
N GLY A 188 10.82 31.05 -12.50
CA GLY A 188 12.21 30.57 -12.46
C GLY A 188 12.62 29.92 -11.14
N SER A 189 11.76 29.90 -10.11
CA SER A 189 12.07 29.24 -8.85
C SER A 189 11.93 27.71 -8.97
N PRO A 190 12.83 26.92 -8.35
CA PRO A 190 12.67 25.47 -8.31
C PRO A 190 11.53 25.07 -7.36
N VAL A 191 10.85 23.95 -7.66
CA VAL A 191 10.00 23.30 -6.68
C VAL A 191 10.88 22.64 -5.63
N PHE A 192 10.62 22.93 -4.35
CA PHE A 192 11.39 22.35 -3.25
C PHE A 192 11.21 20.85 -3.19
N ILE A 193 12.29 20.12 -3.02
CA ILE A 193 12.31 18.68 -2.76
C ILE A 193 13.16 18.40 -1.53
N ARG A 194 12.74 17.46 -0.69
CA ARG A 194 13.48 17.08 0.52
C ARG A 194 14.85 16.53 0.14
N THR A 195 15.90 17.07 0.77
CA THR A 195 17.31 16.66 0.57
C THR A 195 17.91 15.99 1.80
N GLN A 196 17.27 16.17 2.96
CA GLN A 196 17.72 15.56 4.21
C GLN A 196 17.19 14.13 4.35
N THR A 197 17.86 13.34 5.17
CA THR A 197 17.39 12.02 5.57
C THR A 197 15.93 12.08 6.03
N ILE A 198 15.07 11.24 5.43
CA ILE A 198 13.66 11.17 5.77
C ILE A 198 13.47 10.27 6.99
N ARG A 199 12.85 10.83 8.04
CA ARG A 199 12.52 10.14 9.27
C ARG A 199 11.21 10.66 9.85
N GLY A 200 10.26 9.79 10.14
CA GLY A 200 8.95 10.15 10.72
C GLY A 200 8.00 10.89 9.77
N GLN A 201 8.39 11.07 8.53
CA GLN A 201 7.56 11.57 7.45
C GLN A 201 7.45 10.49 6.37
N VAL A 202 6.30 10.41 5.72
CA VAL A 202 6.12 9.46 4.62
C VAL A 202 7.20 9.65 3.56
N GLN A 203 7.77 8.53 3.09
CA GLN A 203 8.83 8.55 2.09
C GLN A 203 8.28 8.97 0.72
N ASP A 204 7.13 8.43 0.33
CA ASP A 204 6.51 8.66 -0.98
C ASP A 204 6.25 10.13 -1.25
N GLU A 205 6.62 10.59 -2.43
CA GLU A 205 6.56 12.00 -2.85
C GLU A 205 5.11 12.49 -2.97
N LYS A 206 4.23 11.70 -3.57
CA LYS A 206 2.82 12.07 -3.74
C LYS A 206 2.10 12.11 -2.41
N ALA A 207 2.33 11.10 -1.58
CA ALA A 207 1.76 11.06 -0.24
C ALA A 207 2.22 12.25 0.60
N PHE A 208 3.49 12.66 0.49
CA PHE A 208 4.02 13.79 1.25
C PHE A 208 3.58 15.13 0.69
N TYR A 209 3.92 15.43 -0.56
CA TYR A 209 3.74 16.78 -1.13
C TYR A 209 2.29 17.05 -1.56
N THR A 210 1.58 16.03 -1.98
CA THR A 210 0.24 16.15 -2.57
C THR A 210 -0.86 15.79 -1.57
N MET A 211 -0.62 14.78 -0.73
CA MET A 211 -1.65 14.18 0.15
C MET A 211 -1.44 14.50 1.63
N SER A 212 -0.56 15.45 1.97
CA SER A 212 -0.32 15.90 3.35
C SER A 212 0.09 14.77 4.31
N GLY A 213 0.78 13.76 3.78
CA GLY A 213 1.28 12.62 4.54
C GLY A 213 0.26 11.50 4.77
N VAL A 214 -0.97 11.63 4.28
CA VAL A 214 -2.07 10.66 4.47
C VAL A 214 -2.66 10.25 3.14
N SER A 215 -2.40 9.03 2.70
CA SER A 215 -2.90 8.53 1.43
C SER A 215 -3.18 7.02 1.46
N GLY A 216 -4.09 6.57 0.62
CA GLY A 216 -4.44 5.14 0.51
C GLY A 216 -3.31 4.27 -0.06
N HIS A 217 -2.34 4.85 -0.78
CA HIS A 217 -1.24 4.09 -1.39
C HIS A 217 0.04 4.07 -0.55
N ALA A 218 0.24 5.04 0.36
CA ALA A 218 1.46 5.14 1.16
C ALA A 218 1.24 5.99 2.42
N GLY A 219 2.16 5.90 3.40
CA GLY A 219 2.19 6.78 4.57
C GLY A 219 1.98 6.10 5.90
N LEU A 220 1.63 4.82 5.93
CA LEU A 220 1.44 4.10 7.18
C LEU A 220 2.78 3.78 7.84
N PHE A 221 2.87 4.08 9.14
CA PHE A 221 3.94 3.67 10.04
C PHE A 221 3.41 2.62 11.01
N SER A 222 4.26 1.67 11.39
CA SER A 222 3.87 0.62 12.34
C SER A 222 5.10 -0.02 12.99
N THR A 223 4.85 -1.00 13.84
CA THR A 223 5.86 -1.90 14.42
C THR A 223 5.59 -3.34 14.00
N ALA A 224 6.56 -4.22 14.20
CA ALA A 224 6.36 -5.64 13.92
C ALA A 224 5.28 -6.26 14.82
N ASP A 225 5.17 -5.82 16.06
CA ASP A 225 4.15 -6.29 17.00
C ASP A 225 2.74 -5.88 16.55
N ASP A 226 2.54 -4.60 16.22
CA ASP A 226 1.24 -4.09 15.76
C ASP A 226 0.81 -4.75 14.44
N LEU A 227 1.75 -4.90 13.49
CA LEU A 227 1.50 -5.62 12.24
C LEU A 227 1.17 -7.09 12.49
N GLY A 228 1.83 -7.73 13.48
CA GLY A 228 1.50 -9.08 13.90
C GLY A 228 0.04 -9.22 14.33
N VAL A 229 -0.52 -8.22 15.04
CA VAL A 229 -1.96 -8.20 15.40
C VAL A 229 -2.84 -8.12 14.15
N LEU A 230 -2.50 -7.25 13.19
CA LEU A 230 -3.25 -7.15 11.93
C LEU A 230 -3.18 -8.44 11.10
N LEU A 231 -2.00 -9.07 11.02
CA LEU A 231 -1.85 -10.35 10.33
C LEU A 231 -2.61 -11.47 11.05
N GLN A 232 -2.65 -11.45 12.40
CA GLN A 232 -3.45 -12.41 13.17
C GLN A 232 -4.95 -12.24 12.92
N LEU A 233 -5.44 -11.00 12.84
CA LEU A 233 -6.82 -10.70 12.44
C LEU A 233 -7.12 -11.28 11.06
N MET A 234 -6.21 -11.11 10.09
CA MET A 234 -6.33 -11.66 8.74
C MET A 234 -6.22 -13.19 8.74
N SER A 235 -5.32 -13.77 9.51
CA SER A 235 -5.18 -15.24 9.64
C SER A 235 -6.43 -15.89 10.23
N ASN A 236 -7.14 -15.16 11.08
CA ASN A 236 -8.36 -15.63 11.75
C ASN A 236 -9.64 -15.16 11.05
N GLU A 237 -9.60 -14.86 9.77
CA GLU A 237 -10.78 -14.51 8.97
C GLU A 237 -11.63 -13.39 9.59
N GLY A 238 -10.99 -12.33 10.07
CA GLY A 238 -11.66 -11.16 10.66
C GLY A 238 -11.93 -11.24 12.15
N MET A 239 -11.52 -12.32 12.82
CA MET A 239 -11.68 -12.50 14.24
C MET A 239 -10.40 -12.16 15.02
N TYR A 240 -10.50 -11.35 16.08
CA TYR A 240 -9.40 -11.09 17.00
C TYR A 240 -9.89 -10.98 18.44
N GLN A 241 -9.27 -11.71 19.37
CA GLN A 241 -9.62 -11.77 20.80
C GLN A 241 -11.12 -12.03 21.04
N GLY A 242 -11.73 -12.92 20.25
CA GLY A 242 -13.15 -13.28 20.39
C GLY A 242 -14.14 -12.27 19.83
N ARG A 243 -13.66 -11.22 19.16
CA ARG A 243 -14.47 -10.18 18.52
C ARG A 243 -14.33 -10.26 17.00
N GLU A 244 -15.46 -10.15 16.30
CA GLU A 244 -15.50 -9.99 14.86
C GLU A 244 -15.29 -8.50 14.48
N TYR A 245 -14.35 -8.26 13.59
CA TYR A 245 -14.07 -6.93 13.00
C TYR A 245 -14.65 -6.81 11.60
N PHE A 246 -14.66 -7.91 10.87
CA PHE A 246 -15.32 -8.03 9.58
C PHE A 246 -15.67 -9.50 9.29
N PRO A 247 -16.72 -9.78 8.48
CA PRO A 247 -17.14 -11.13 8.15
C PRO A 247 -16.10 -11.94 7.36
N ALA A 248 -16.01 -13.23 7.59
CA ALA A 248 -15.07 -14.12 6.92
C ALA A 248 -15.25 -14.20 5.40
N ASP A 249 -16.48 -14.08 4.90
CA ASP A 249 -16.78 -14.07 3.47
C ASP A 249 -16.26 -12.80 2.78
N VAL A 250 -16.23 -11.67 3.48
CA VAL A 250 -15.59 -10.43 3.00
C VAL A 250 -14.10 -10.71 2.80
N GLN A 251 -13.40 -11.27 3.79
CA GLN A 251 -12.00 -11.60 3.64
C GLN A 251 -11.73 -12.56 2.49
N ARG A 252 -12.49 -13.64 2.41
CA ARG A 252 -12.36 -14.61 1.30
C ARG A 252 -12.47 -13.92 -0.04
N ARG A 253 -13.42 -13.00 -0.21
CA ARG A 253 -13.55 -12.20 -1.43
C ARG A 253 -12.32 -11.35 -1.71
N PHE A 254 -11.74 -10.71 -0.69
CA PHE A 254 -10.53 -9.89 -0.84
C PHE A 254 -9.29 -10.71 -1.20
N LEU A 255 -9.23 -11.96 -0.77
CA LEU A 255 -8.10 -12.86 -1.05
C LEU A 255 -8.29 -13.72 -2.31
N THR A 256 -9.50 -13.77 -2.87
CA THR A 256 -9.76 -14.53 -4.11
C THR A 256 -9.07 -13.81 -5.29
N PRO A 257 -8.15 -14.49 -5.99
CA PRO A 257 -7.51 -13.92 -7.16
C PRO A 257 -8.51 -13.59 -8.26
N ASP A 258 -8.25 -12.53 -9.00
CA ASP A 258 -8.94 -12.24 -10.26
C ASP A 258 -8.63 -13.34 -11.28
N GLY A 259 -9.66 -13.80 -12.02
CA GLY A 259 -9.59 -14.93 -12.92
C GLY A 259 -8.45 -14.90 -13.96
N ASP A 260 -7.90 -13.71 -14.25
CA ASP A 260 -6.80 -13.54 -15.19
C ASP A 260 -5.41 -13.65 -14.53
N SER A 261 -5.34 -13.69 -13.21
CA SER A 261 -4.04 -13.73 -12.52
C SER A 261 -4.16 -14.31 -11.11
N ALA A 262 -3.44 -15.38 -10.86
CA ALA A 262 -3.30 -15.97 -9.52
C ALA A 262 -2.52 -15.06 -8.54
N THR A 263 -2.06 -13.88 -8.97
CA THR A 263 -1.12 -13.05 -8.20
C THR A 263 -1.77 -11.87 -7.47
N TYR A 264 -3.06 -11.61 -7.71
CA TYR A 264 -3.77 -10.46 -7.14
C TYR A 264 -5.16 -10.85 -6.61
N GLY A 265 -5.39 -10.58 -5.33
CA GLY A 265 -6.72 -10.36 -4.76
C GLY A 265 -7.03 -8.87 -4.72
N LEU A 266 -8.05 -8.46 -3.96
CA LEU A 266 -8.40 -7.06 -3.76
C LEU A 266 -7.39 -6.39 -2.81
N GLY A 267 -6.34 -5.78 -3.37
CA GLY A 267 -5.28 -5.13 -2.61
C GLY A 267 -4.21 -6.06 -2.05
N TRP A 268 -4.34 -7.36 -2.21
CA TRP A 268 -3.39 -8.34 -1.73
C TRP A 268 -2.61 -8.98 -2.87
N ARG A 269 -1.31 -9.19 -2.66
CA ARG A 269 -0.55 -10.16 -3.45
C ARG A 269 -0.91 -11.53 -2.94
N THR A 270 -1.25 -12.43 -3.86
CA THR A 270 -1.64 -13.81 -3.55
C THR A 270 -0.64 -14.79 -4.14
N ASN A 271 -0.86 -16.08 -3.90
CA ASN A 271 -0.01 -17.13 -4.40
C ASN A 271 0.28 -16.99 -5.90
N GLY A 272 1.52 -17.25 -6.28
CA GLY A 272 2.03 -17.05 -7.63
C GLY A 272 2.80 -15.74 -7.78
N TYR A 273 2.73 -14.84 -6.83
CA TYR A 273 3.63 -13.69 -6.83
C TYR A 273 5.04 -14.14 -6.42
N TYR A 274 6.07 -13.63 -7.11
CA TYR A 274 7.44 -14.19 -7.07
C TYR A 274 8.06 -14.27 -5.68
N TYR A 275 7.70 -13.41 -4.73
CA TYR A 275 8.26 -13.49 -3.38
C TYR A 275 7.60 -14.52 -2.46
N PHE A 276 6.57 -15.21 -2.91
CA PHE A 276 6.00 -16.35 -2.21
C PHE A 276 6.53 -17.70 -2.74
N HIS A 277 7.54 -17.68 -3.60
CA HIS A 277 8.17 -18.91 -4.08
C HIS A 277 9.15 -19.46 -3.05
N GLY A 278 9.26 -20.78 -2.98
CA GLY A 278 10.28 -21.47 -2.18
C GLY A 278 9.92 -21.69 -0.72
N GLY A 279 8.64 -22.01 -0.45
CA GLY A 279 8.23 -22.44 0.89
C GLY A 279 6.79 -22.16 1.25
N PRO A 280 6.25 -20.96 1.04
CA PRO A 280 4.86 -20.65 1.37
C PRO A 280 3.85 -21.53 0.64
N SER A 281 2.71 -21.79 1.30
CA SER A 281 1.59 -22.52 0.69
C SER A 281 0.94 -21.69 -0.42
N LYS A 282 0.11 -22.35 -1.25
CA LYS A 282 -0.66 -21.68 -2.30
C LYS A 282 -1.73 -20.70 -1.77
N ALA A 283 -2.04 -20.75 -0.49
CA ALA A 283 -2.94 -19.81 0.16
C ALA A 283 -2.24 -18.60 0.76
N ALA A 284 -0.90 -18.52 0.66
CA ALA A 284 -0.16 -17.39 1.18
C ALA A 284 -0.53 -16.09 0.48
N PHE A 285 -0.61 -15.02 1.27
CA PHE A 285 -0.90 -13.67 0.79
C PHE A 285 -0.13 -12.62 1.60
N GLY A 286 0.04 -11.45 1.06
CA GLY A 286 0.75 -10.36 1.72
C GLY A 286 0.97 -9.18 0.79
N HIS A 287 1.84 -8.27 1.17
CA HIS A 287 2.25 -7.15 0.34
C HIS A 287 3.62 -6.63 0.75
N THR A 288 4.29 -5.94 -0.18
CA THR A 288 5.57 -5.26 0.06
C THR A 288 5.37 -3.76 0.16
N GLY A 289 6.35 -3.07 0.79
CA GLY A 289 6.47 -1.63 0.76
C GLY A 289 7.76 -1.17 0.07
N TRP A 290 7.71 -0.01 -0.57
CA TRP A 290 8.84 0.58 -1.29
C TRP A 290 10.11 0.70 -0.44
N THR A 291 9.97 1.02 0.84
CA THR A 291 11.09 1.23 1.77
C THR A 291 11.84 -0.06 2.15
N GLY A 292 11.37 -1.22 1.68
CA GLY A 292 11.99 -2.51 1.95
C GLY A 292 11.25 -3.37 2.98
N THR A 293 9.96 -3.15 3.13
CA THR A 293 9.11 -3.89 4.07
C THR A 293 8.30 -4.97 3.37
N ILE A 294 7.96 -6.03 4.09
CA ILE A 294 7.00 -7.05 3.65
C ILE A 294 6.21 -7.57 4.84
N THR A 295 4.94 -7.87 4.57
CA THR A 295 4.08 -8.68 5.43
C THR A 295 3.57 -9.88 4.65
N MET A 296 3.47 -11.03 5.31
CA MET A 296 2.95 -12.26 4.71
C MET A 296 2.19 -13.08 5.75
N VAL A 297 1.11 -13.69 5.30
CA VAL A 297 0.35 -14.71 6.02
C VAL A 297 0.33 -15.99 5.19
N ASP A 298 0.68 -17.11 5.80
CA ASP A 298 0.43 -18.47 5.29
C ASP A 298 -0.60 -19.15 6.18
N PRO A 299 -1.88 -19.10 5.83
CA PRO A 299 -2.95 -19.59 6.70
C PRO A 299 -2.97 -21.12 6.83
N ILE A 300 -2.36 -21.87 5.88
CA ILE A 300 -2.26 -23.33 5.96
C ILE A 300 -1.26 -23.77 7.01
N ARG A 301 -0.16 -23.03 7.14
CA ARG A 301 0.95 -23.36 8.03
C ARG A 301 0.96 -22.57 9.32
N ASP A 302 -0.02 -21.70 9.49
CA ASP A 302 -0.12 -20.77 10.64
C ASP A 302 1.18 -19.95 10.81
N ILE A 303 1.72 -19.47 9.69
CA ILE A 303 2.95 -18.67 9.66
C ILE A 303 2.62 -17.24 9.28
N GLN A 304 3.16 -16.31 10.04
CA GLN A 304 3.12 -14.89 9.74
C GLN A 304 4.55 -14.35 9.69
N ILE A 305 4.85 -13.58 8.66
CA ILE A 305 6.15 -12.93 8.51
C ILE A 305 5.96 -11.43 8.41
N VAL A 306 6.64 -10.70 9.28
CA VAL A 306 6.81 -9.25 9.22
C VAL A 306 8.29 -8.97 9.10
N LEU A 307 8.72 -8.40 7.98
CA LEU A 307 10.07 -7.93 7.78
C LEU A 307 10.05 -6.42 7.57
N LEU A 308 10.66 -5.69 8.47
CA LEU A 308 10.78 -4.23 8.39
C LEU A 308 12.25 -3.88 8.16
N THR A 309 12.56 -3.48 6.94
CA THR A 309 13.88 -2.94 6.59
C THR A 309 13.75 -1.50 6.11
N ASN A 310 14.87 -0.80 6.07
CA ASN A 310 14.98 0.54 5.53
C ASN A 310 16.02 0.58 4.40
N MET A 311 15.92 -0.33 3.44
CA MET A 311 16.94 -0.49 2.40
C MET A 311 17.14 0.77 1.54
N ARG A 312 16.15 1.66 1.48
CA ARG A 312 16.28 2.96 0.80
C ARG A 312 17.14 3.96 1.59
N HIS A 313 17.43 3.69 2.85
CA HIS A 313 18.39 4.47 3.64
C HIS A 313 19.84 4.05 3.30
N SER A 314 20.18 4.12 2.01
CA SER A 314 21.51 3.83 1.47
C SER A 314 21.74 4.66 0.19
N PRO A 315 22.98 4.84 -0.26
CA PRO A 315 23.27 5.57 -1.49
C PRO A 315 22.59 4.95 -2.73
N VAL A 316 22.26 5.80 -3.70
CA VAL A 316 21.83 5.35 -5.03
C VAL A 316 23.05 4.90 -5.81
N VAL A 317 23.05 3.69 -6.33
CA VAL A 317 24.15 3.10 -7.11
C VAL A 317 23.86 3.11 -8.61
N GLU A 318 22.58 3.01 -8.98
CA GLU A 318 22.11 3.17 -10.35
C GLU A 318 20.82 4.01 -10.35
N PRO A 319 20.88 5.23 -10.89
CA PRO A 319 19.76 6.17 -10.90
C PRO A 319 18.54 5.67 -11.69
N PRO A 320 17.32 6.05 -11.29
CA PRO A 320 17.05 6.80 -10.06
C PRO A 320 16.74 5.91 -8.85
N ASN A 321 16.59 4.58 -9.01
CA ASN A 321 15.89 3.74 -8.05
C ASN A 321 16.69 2.53 -7.53
N GLU A 322 17.92 2.30 -8.01
CA GLU A 322 18.77 1.24 -7.51
C GLU A 322 19.62 1.74 -6.32
N PHE A 323 19.42 1.11 -5.18
CA PHE A 323 20.06 1.48 -3.91
C PHE A 323 21.09 0.44 -3.50
N ALA A 324 22.20 0.86 -2.93
CA ALA A 324 23.30 -0.02 -2.52
C ALA A 324 22.86 -1.17 -1.63
N ALA A 325 21.93 -0.93 -0.71
CA ALA A 325 21.38 -1.98 0.15
C ALA A 325 20.54 -3.03 -0.61
N GLY A 326 20.07 -2.73 -1.81
CA GLY A 326 19.37 -3.69 -2.67
C GLY A 326 20.24 -4.87 -3.12
N ALA A 327 21.55 -4.67 -3.17
CA ALA A 327 22.51 -5.73 -3.50
C ALA A 327 22.75 -6.70 -2.33
N PHE A 328 22.26 -6.40 -1.12
CA PHE A 328 22.45 -7.25 0.04
C PHE A 328 21.52 -8.47 -0.01
N PRO A 329 22.02 -9.70 -0.13
CA PRO A 329 21.19 -10.88 -0.38
C PRO A 329 20.11 -11.14 0.68
N LEU A 330 20.36 -10.73 1.94
CA LEU A 330 19.39 -10.88 3.03
C LEU A 330 18.31 -9.80 3.02
N ALA A 331 18.46 -8.74 2.23
CA ALA A 331 17.41 -7.74 2.02
C ALA A 331 16.38 -8.19 0.97
N HIS A 332 16.66 -9.24 0.23
CA HIS A 332 15.72 -9.83 -0.72
C HIS A 332 14.67 -10.66 0.00
N TYR A 333 13.42 -10.26 -0.13
CA TYR A 333 12.25 -10.92 0.51
C TYR A 333 12.21 -12.43 0.24
N VAL A 334 12.40 -12.84 -1.03
CA VAL A 334 12.38 -14.25 -1.44
C VAL A 334 13.43 -15.06 -0.69
N GLY A 335 14.66 -14.55 -0.62
CA GLY A 335 15.76 -15.25 0.07
C GLY A 335 15.49 -15.42 1.57
N LEU A 336 14.92 -14.41 2.24
CA LEU A 336 14.58 -14.50 3.64
C LEU A 336 13.41 -15.46 3.89
N ILE A 337 12.34 -15.34 3.12
CA ILE A 337 11.15 -16.19 3.24
C ILE A 337 11.57 -17.66 3.02
N SER A 338 12.29 -17.95 1.94
CA SER A 338 12.77 -19.30 1.66
C SER A 338 13.61 -19.88 2.81
N ARG A 339 14.50 -19.09 3.43
CA ARG A 339 15.31 -19.52 4.58
C ARG A 339 14.47 -19.83 5.82
N VAL A 340 13.45 -19.00 6.09
CA VAL A 340 12.51 -19.27 7.19
C VAL A 340 11.82 -20.60 6.99
N TYR A 341 11.30 -20.85 5.78
CA TYR A 341 10.62 -22.12 5.49
C TYR A 341 11.57 -23.32 5.49
N SER A 342 12.81 -23.17 4.99
CA SER A 342 13.82 -24.23 5.07
C SER A 342 14.14 -24.60 6.52
N ALA A 343 14.36 -23.61 7.38
CA ALA A 343 14.62 -23.84 8.80
C ALA A 343 13.42 -24.51 9.52
N LEU A 344 12.20 -24.11 9.19
CA LEU A 344 11.00 -24.74 9.74
C LEU A 344 10.80 -26.17 9.24
N ALA A 345 11.21 -26.46 8.00
CA ALA A 345 11.19 -27.82 7.45
C ALA A 345 12.26 -28.72 8.12
N GLU A 346 13.45 -28.22 8.36
CA GLU A 346 14.50 -28.93 9.11
C GLU A 346 14.07 -29.24 10.54
N ASP A 347 13.29 -28.36 11.18
CA ASP A 347 12.68 -28.58 12.51
C ASP A 347 11.44 -29.49 12.48
N GLY A 348 11.02 -29.98 11.32
CA GLY A 348 9.82 -30.82 11.15
C GLY A 348 8.49 -30.08 11.37
N ARG A 349 8.50 -28.76 11.36
CA ARG A 349 7.30 -27.90 11.56
C ARG A 349 6.52 -27.64 10.29
N VAL A 350 7.11 -27.89 9.13
CA VAL A 350 6.51 -27.75 7.80
C VAL A 350 6.77 -29.04 7.05
N THR A 351 5.72 -29.83 6.83
CA THR A 351 5.87 -31.20 6.29
C THR A 351 5.37 -31.37 4.84
N ASP A 352 4.54 -30.47 4.30
CA ASP A 352 4.05 -30.60 2.93
C ASP A 352 3.76 -29.24 2.29
N VAL A 353 4.28 -29.03 1.08
CA VAL A 353 4.21 -27.75 0.37
C VAL A 353 2.88 -27.61 -0.37
N ASP A 354 2.16 -28.69 -0.63
CA ASP A 354 0.97 -28.73 -1.47
C ASP A 354 -0.33 -29.25 -0.80
N ALA A 355 -0.37 -29.36 0.54
CA ALA A 355 -1.55 -29.81 1.25
C ALA A 355 -2.78 -28.92 0.98
N PRO A 356 -3.95 -29.49 0.72
CA PRO A 356 -5.20 -28.72 0.62
C PRO A 356 -5.51 -28.03 1.95
N LEU A 357 -6.22 -26.89 1.89
CA LEU A 357 -6.71 -26.22 3.09
C LEU A 357 -7.47 -27.21 3.98
N PRO A 358 -7.13 -27.37 5.27
CA PRO A 358 -7.95 -28.14 6.17
C PRO A 358 -9.33 -27.48 6.26
N GLU A 359 -10.39 -28.26 6.08
CA GLU A 359 -11.72 -27.81 6.47
C GLU A 359 -11.67 -27.45 7.96
N ARG A 360 -11.75 -26.17 8.28
CA ARG A 360 -11.81 -25.74 9.68
C ARG A 360 -13.08 -26.28 10.31
N ALA A 361 -12.92 -27.20 11.25
CA ALA A 361 -13.98 -27.55 12.17
C ALA A 361 -14.46 -26.28 12.87
N ALA A 362 -15.78 -26.09 12.98
CA ALA A 362 -16.40 -24.96 13.65
C ALA A 362 -15.69 -24.71 14.99
N SER A 363 -15.05 -23.55 15.14
CA SER A 363 -14.14 -23.23 16.23
C SER A 363 -14.86 -23.28 17.58
N SER A 364 -14.43 -24.20 18.43
CA SER A 364 -14.67 -24.10 19.86
C SER A 364 -13.83 -22.93 20.41
N PRO A 365 -14.38 -22.07 21.27
CA PRO A 365 -13.67 -20.92 21.79
C PRO A 365 -12.75 -21.34 22.93
N THR A 366 -11.55 -21.81 22.65
CA THR A 366 -10.44 -21.82 23.65
C THR A 366 -9.14 -22.34 23.03
N SER A 367 -8.22 -21.45 22.70
CA SER A 367 -6.81 -21.64 23.02
C SER A 367 -6.10 -20.28 22.92
N SER A 368 -5.83 -19.71 24.09
CA SER A 368 -4.92 -18.59 24.23
C SER A 368 -3.49 -19.06 23.92
N HIS A 369 -3.03 -18.91 22.70
CA HIS A 369 -1.61 -19.10 22.42
C HIS A 369 -0.85 -17.87 22.89
N ARG A 370 -0.14 -18.02 24.01
CA ARG A 370 0.78 -17.02 24.54
C ARG A 370 1.97 -16.91 23.58
N PHE A 371 2.21 -15.70 23.09
CA PHE A 371 3.47 -15.35 22.45
C PHE A 371 4.63 -15.74 23.38
N ARG A 372 5.50 -16.65 22.96
CA ARG A 372 6.79 -16.84 23.59
C ARG A 372 7.78 -15.88 22.94
N VAL A 373 8.01 -14.77 23.59
CA VAL A 373 9.20 -13.96 23.35
C VAL A 373 10.40 -14.82 23.80
N VAL A 374 11.27 -15.19 22.87
CA VAL A 374 12.53 -15.83 23.20
C VAL A 374 13.44 -14.77 23.82
N PRO A 375 13.82 -14.89 25.12
CA PRO A 375 14.67 -13.90 25.75
C PRO A 375 16.08 -13.98 25.15
N ARG A 376 16.62 -12.83 24.76
CA ARG A 376 18.04 -12.69 24.42
C ARG A 376 18.88 -13.24 25.58
N ARG A 377 19.66 -14.28 25.35
CA ARG A 377 20.74 -14.65 26.24
C ARG A 377 21.74 -13.48 26.30
N ARG A 378 21.84 -12.84 27.44
CA ARG A 378 22.99 -11.97 27.75
C ARG A 378 24.22 -12.83 27.75
N SER A 379 25.13 -12.63 26.80
CA SER A 379 26.49 -13.14 26.93
C SER A 379 27.19 -12.29 27.98
N SER A 380 27.51 -12.92 29.12
CA SER A 380 28.49 -12.41 30.05
C SER A 380 29.87 -12.57 29.41
N ARG A 381 30.49 -11.46 29.06
CA ARG A 381 31.90 -11.08 29.27
C ARG A 381 32.11 -9.65 28.84
#